data_9bba65f5e459e06d0b7fa19953ccc003
#
_entry.id   9bba65f5e459e06d0b7fa19953ccc003
#
_cell.length_a   1.000
_cell.length_b   1.000
_cell.length_c   1.000
_cell.angle_alpha   90.00
_cell.angle_beta   90.00
_cell.angle_gamma   90.00
#
_symmetry.space_group_name_H-M   'P 1'
#
loop_
_entity.id
_entity.type
_entity.pdbx_description
1 polymer ?
#
loop_
_entity_poly.entity_id
_entity_poly.type
_entity_poly.pdbx_seq_one_letter_code
_entity_poly.pdbx_strand_id
1 'polypeptide(L)'
;LTDAHIPYLTVKGACTAAAYPDPSLRTCGDTDIVLTPEHQREAVQTLEQRGFAKKVTHDDVVMLTLHGFEFELHTRLESINDGSRALLANPFAPEVAYNKSKNIWVLQPVYAVYYTMLHLLHHIKTGGAGVRMLLDTDLLLRKDPTLAPQVLELAERSGLERSFGCILALCKQWLDTPLPCSVPALDTDTVEKFAAVILGGGVFGHGNGNTGAVFLARQKAADGSKTPFTRLVALFRYCFPKADYMAYQFPYLIRQPCLLPFAYLHRFCRGLFRNRTHSAAALQAIAGKNQGAALLHQVWAELDL
;
A
#
# COMPACT_ATOMS: atom_id res chain seq x y z
N LEU A 1 -5.45 -23.24 5.09
CA LEU A 1 -6.80 -22.82 4.74
C LEU A 1 -7.46 -23.82 3.76
N THR A 2 -6.74 -24.27 2.74
CA THR A 2 -7.28 -25.21 1.75
C THR A 2 -7.79 -26.51 2.39
N ASP A 3 -7.05 -27.11 3.33
CA ASP A 3 -7.44 -28.34 4.05
C ASP A 3 -8.67 -28.13 4.96
N ALA A 4 -8.86 -26.89 5.42
CA ALA A 4 -10.03 -26.50 6.22
C ALA A 4 -11.22 -26.05 5.36
N HIS A 5 -11.13 -26.19 4.04
CA HIS A 5 -12.16 -25.78 3.08
C HIS A 5 -12.54 -24.31 3.13
N ILE A 6 -11.66 -23.45 3.68
CA ILE A 6 -11.88 -22.00 3.77
C ILE A 6 -11.48 -21.36 2.43
N PRO A 7 -12.41 -20.70 1.71
CA PRO A 7 -12.07 -20.01 0.47
C PRO A 7 -11.25 -18.75 0.78
N TYR A 8 -10.20 -18.52 -0.01
CA TYR A 8 -9.34 -17.36 0.10
C TYR A 8 -8.84 -16.89 -1.25
N LEU A 9 -8.69 -15.58 -1.38
CA LEU A 9 -8.13 -14.91 -2.56
C LEU A 9 -6.71 -14.47 -2.24
N THR A 10 -5.75 -14.93 -3.05
CA THR A 10 -4.37 -14.45 -2.98
C THR A 10 -4.20 -13.22 -3.85
N VAL A 11 -3.56 -12.19 -3.30
CA VAL A 11 -3.32 -10.91 -4.01
C VAL A 11 -1.87 -10.48 -3.87
N LYS A 12 -1.45 -9.53 -4.70
CA LYS A 12 -0.11 -8.92 -4.66
C LYS A 12 1.04 -9.97 -4.70
N GLY A 13 1.97 -9.87 -3.76
CA GLY A 13 3.20 -10.62 -3.52
C GLY A 13 3.41 -11.88 -4.34
N ALA A 14 2.83 -12.99 -3.89
CA ALA A 14 3.01 -14.30 -4.52
C ALA A 14 2.43 -14.37 -5.95
N CYS A 15 1.30 -13.68 -6.21
CA CYS A 15 0.70 -13.65 -7.55
C CYS A 15 1.56 -12.87 -8.55
N THR A 16 2.10 -11.73 -8.12
CA THR A 16 2.98 -10.90 -8.94
C THR A 16 4.35 -11.55 -9.13
N ALA A 17 4.88 -12.25 -8.13
CA ALA A 17 6.14 -12.99 -8.23
C ALA A 17 6.14 -14.00 -9.39
N ALA A 18 4.99 -14.59 -9.69
CA ALA A 18 4.83 -15.49 -10.84
C ALA A 18 5.01 -14.81 -12.21
N ALA A 19 5.06 -13.46 -12.25
CA ALA A 19 5.39 -12.70 -13.47
C ALA A 19 6.89 -12.52 -13.67
N TYR A 20 7.69 -12.67 -12.64
CA TYR A 20 9.15 -12.58 -12.71
C TYR A 20 9.76 -13.78 -13.43
N PRO A 21 10.91 -13.63 -14.10
CA PRO A 21 11.63 -14.77 -14.72
C PRO A 21 11.96 -15.88 -13.72
N ASP A 22 12.29 -15.48 -12.48
CA ASP A 22 12.39 -16.33 -11.30
C ASP A 22 11.61 -15.68 -10.17
N PRO A 23 10.59 -16.33 -9.60
CA PRO A 23 9.78 -15.80 -8.51
C PRO A 23 10.58 -15.34 -7.28
N SER A 24 11.78 -15.93 -7.04
CA SER A 24 12.66 -15.58 -5.92
C SER A 24 13.31 -14.19 -6.06
N LEU A 25 13.34 -13.63 -7.27
CA LEU A 25 13.83 -12.27 -7.52
C LEU A 25 12.89 -11.19 -6.97
N ARG A 26 11.63 -11.55 -6.71
CA ARG A 26 10.70 -10.63 -6.09
C ARG A 26 10.73 -10.77 -4.57
N THR A 27 11.36 -9.81 -3.90
CA THR A 27 11.29 -9.72 -2.44
C THR A 27 9.84 -9.43 -1.99
N CYS A 28 9.34 -10.23 -1.06
CA CYS A 28 8.04 -10.03 -0.40
C CYS A 28 8.31 -9.69 1.07
N GLY A 29 7.66 -8.65 1.60
CA GLY A 29 7.68 -8.31 3.03
C GLY A 29 6.58 -9.03 3.79
N ASP A 30 5.42 -9.17 3.16
CA ASP A 30 4.18 -9.71 3.69
C ASP A 30 3.49 -10.60 2.66
N THR A 31 2.47 -11.31 3.12
CA THR A 31 1.59 -12.11 2.27
C THR A 31 0.15 -11.68 2.54
N ASP A 32 -0.46 -11.07 1.53
CA ASP A 32 -1.84 -10.60 1.60
C ASP A 32 -2.82 -11.69 1.14
N ILE A 33 -3.79 -11.95 1.99
CA ILE A 33 -4.87 -12.91 1.74
C ILE A 33 -6.20 -12.21 2.02
N VAL A 34 -7.13 -12.30 1.07
CA VAL A 34 -8.49 -11.78 1.25
C VAL A 34 -9.44 -12.93 1.52
N LEU A 35 -10.26 -12.77 2.54
CA LEU A 35 -11.29 -13.70 2.99
C LEU A 35 -12.64 -12.99 2.96
N THR A 36 -13.72 -13.76 2.88
CA THR A 36 -15.02 -13.17 3.18
C THR A 36 -15.12 -12.92 4.69
N PRO A 37 -15.88 -11.90 5.14
CA PRO A 37 -15.95 -11.53 6.55
C PRO A 37 -16.36 -12.68 7.48
N GLU A 38 -17.25 -13.55 7.01
CA GLU A 38 -17.74 -14.73 7.77
C GLU A 38 -16.63 -15.76 8.00
N HIS A 39 -15.65 -15.90 7.09
CA HIS A 39 -14.58 -16.88 7.21
C HIS A 39 -13.34 -16.36 7.95
N GLN A 40 -13.21 -15.05 8.18
CA GLN A 40 -12.00 -14.49 8.78
C GLN A 40 -11.70 -15.06 10.16
N ARG A 41 -12.73 -15.18 11.02
CA ARG A 41 -12.56 -15.72 12.37
C ARG A 41 -12.10 -17.17 12.36
N GLU A 42 -12.72 -18.01 11.54
CA GLU A 42 -12.36 -19.43 11.37
C GLU A 42 -10.96 -19.58 10.80
N ALA A 43 -10.59 -18.76 9.80
CA ALA A 43 -9.26 -18.74 9.22
C ALA A 43 -8.18 -18.41 10.25
N VAL A 44 -8.41 -17.39 11.10
CA VAL A 44 -7.49 -17.02 12.18
C VAL A 44 -7.31 -18.19 13.15
N GLN A 45 -8.39 -18.81 13.63
CA GLN A 45 -8.34 -19.95 14.56
C GLN A 45 -7.59 -21.14 13.94
N THR A 46 -7.86 -21.44 12.67
CA THR A 46 -7.20 -22.52 11.93
C THR A 46 -5.70 -22.29 11.80
N LEU A 47 -5.28 -21.06 11.53
CA LEU A 47 -3.88 -20.69 11.40
C LEU A 47 -3.17 -20.69 12.77
N GLU A 48 -3.81 -20.20 13.83
CA GLU A 48 -3.28 -20.25 15.19
C GLU A 48 -3.02 -21.71 15.64
N GLN A 49 -3.93 -22.65 15.32
CA GLN A 49 -3.74 -24.09 15.56
C GLN A 49 -2.56 -24.69 14.80
N ARG A 50 -2.15 -24.05 13.70
CA ARG A 50 -0.96 -24.44 12.88
C ARG A 50 0.30 -23.68 13.29
N GLY A 51 0.29 -22.96 14.42
CA GLY A 51 1.45 -22.30 14.99
C GLY A 51 1.66 -20.85 14.55
N PHE A 52 0.71 -20.26 13.83
CA PHE A 52 0.76 -18.82 13.55
C PHE A 52 0.48 -18.04 14.82
N ALA A 53 1.25 -16.98 15.06
CA ALA A 53 1.04 -16.08 16.17
C ALA A 53 0.29 -14.84 15.70
N LYS A 54 -0.89 -14.56 16.29
CA LYS A 54 -1.63 -13.32 16.04
C LYS A 54 -0.91 -12.12 16.63
N LYS A 55 -0.61 -11.12 15.81
CA LYS A 55 0.04 -9.88 16.23
C LYS A 55 -0.96 -8.79 16.62
N VAL A 56 -1.71 -8.31 15.66
CA VAL A 56 -2.62 -7.17 15.82
C VAL A 56 -3.81 -7.35 14.90
N THR A 57 -4.95 -6.79 15.32
CA THR A 57 -6.09 -6.53 14.43
C THR A 57 -6.19 -5.02 14.28
N HIS A 58 -6.18 -4.53 13.06
CA HIS A 58 -6.39 -3.12 12.75
C HIS A 58 -7.45 -3.02 11.66
N ASP A 59 -8.53 -2.31 11.94
CA ASP A 59 -9.71 -2.24 11.06
C ASP A 59 -10.18 -3.67 10.67
N ASP A 60 -10.19 -3.99 9.38
CA ASP A 60 -10.62 -5.29 8.85
C ASP A 60 -9.45 -6.24 8.57
N VAL A 61 -8.23 -5.93 9.07
CA VAL A 61 -7.01 -6.70 8.81
C VAL A 61 -6.53 -7.39 10.07
N VAL A 62 -6.34 -8.70 10.01
CA VAL A 62 -5.70 -9.49 11.08
C VAL A 62 -4.29 -9.85 10.63
N MET A 63 -3.29 -9.38 11.36
CA MET A 63 -1.90 -9.72 11.10
C MET A 63 -1.51 -10.96 11.91
N LEU A 64 -0.94 -11.93 11.22
CA LEU A 64 -0.37 -13.15 11.78
C LEU A 64 1.11 -13.26 11.41
N THR A 65 1.89 -13.99 12.20
CA THR A 65 3.29 -14.27 11.89
C THR A 65 3.60 -15.75 12.05
N LEU A 66 4.45 -16.28 11.18
CA LEU A 66 5.02 -17.61 11.27
C LEU A 66 6.48 -17.58 10.86
N HIS A 67 7.39 -18.03 11.71
CA HIS A 67 8.85 -18.06 11.45
C HIS A 67 9.44 -16.71 11.01
N GLY A 68 8.87 -15.60 11.46
CA GLY A 68 9.31 -14.24 11.09
C GLY A 68 8.68 -13.68 9.81
N PHE A 69 7.89 -14.46 9.08
CA PHE A 69 7.11 -13.97 7.95
C PHE A 69 5.77 -13.40 8.43
N GLU A 70 5.32 -12.33 7.77
CA GLU A 70 4.07 -11.64 8.08
C GLU A 70 2.99 -12.04 7.07
N PHE A 71 1.76 -12.25 7.59
CA PHE A 71 0.58 -12.60 6.82
C PHE A 71 -0.56 -11.66 7.22
N GLU A 72 -1.15 -11.00 6.24
CA GLU A 72 -2.27 -10.09 6.44
C GLU A 72 -3.56 -10.71 5.91
N LEU A 73 -4.50 -10.95 6.82
CA LEU A 73 -5.84 -11.47 6.49
C LEU A 73 -6.81 -10.30 6.39
N HIS A 74 -7.11 -9.90 5.18
CA HIS A 74 -8.07 -8.85 4.83
C HIS A 74 -9.46 -9.41 4.65
N THR A 75 -10.52 -8.60 4.83
CA THR A 75 -11.90 -8.94 4.46
C THR A 75 -12.37 -8.18 3.22
N ARG A 76 -11.55 -7.30 2.69
CA ARG A 76 -11.83 -6.53 1.47
C ARG A 76 -10.52 -6.21 0.74
N LEU A 77 -10.63 -5.91 -0.54
CA LEU A 77 -9.53 -5.33 -1.31
C LEU A 77 -9.35 -3.86 -0.93
N GLU A 78 -8.11 -3.38 -0.96
CA GLU A 78 -7.79 -1.97 -0.75
C GLU A 78 -8.45 -1.11 -1.83
N SER A 79 -8.85 0.09 -1.43
CA SER A 79 -9.39 1.10 -2.33
C SER A 79 -8.88 2.49 -1.92
N ILE A 80 -8.79 3.41 -2.86
CA ILE A 80 -8.28 4.77 -2.62
C ILE A 80 -9.32 5.87 -2.81
N ASN A 81 -10.43 5.54 -3.47
CA ASN A 81 -11.59 6.40 -3.67
C ASN A 81 -12.88 5.57 -3.77
N ASP A 82 -14.03 6.22 -3.89
CA ASP A 82 -15.32 5.55 -3.97
C ASP A 82 -15.48 4.72 -5.26
N GLY A 83 -14.92 5.18 -6.38
CA GLY A 83 -14.94 4.43 -7.64
C GLY A 83 -14.20 3.10 -7.55
N SER A 84 -12.97 3.10 -7.04
CA SER A 84 -12.21 1.87 -6.82
C SER A 84 -12.87 0.96 -5.77
N ARG A 85 -13.50 1.56 -4.74
CA ARG A 85 -14.28 0.80 -3.75
C ARG A 85 -15.47 0.09 -4.38
N ALA A 86 -16.19 0.75 -5.28
CA ALA A 86 -17.33 0.16 -5.99
C ALA A 86 -16.90 -0.99 -6.91
N LEU A 87 -15.80 -0.83 -7.66
CA LEU A 87 -15.25 -1.87 -8.54
C LEU A 87 -14.78 -3.13 -7.77
N LEU A 88 -14.27 -2.95 -6.56
CA LEU A 88 -13.66 -4.01 -5.74
C LEU A 88 -14.56 -4.43 -4.56
N ALA A 89 -15.85 -4.04 -4.58
CA ALA A 89 -16.78 -4.26 -3.47
C ALA A 89 -16.97 -5.76 -3.13
N ASN A 90 -17.01 -6.61 -4.14
CA ASN A 90 -17.02 -8.06 -3.96
C ASN A 90 -15.76 -8.69 -4.55
N PRO A 91 -14.75 -9.01 -3.70
CA PRO A 91 -13.49 -9.59 -4.17
C PRO A 91 -13.62 -10.95 -4.87
N PHE A 92 -14.71 -11.66 -4.62
CA PHE A 92 -14.98 -13.00 -5.18
C PHE A 92 -15.99 -12.98 -6.34
N ALA A 93 -16.37 -11.80 -6.83
CA ALA A 93 -17.22 -11.70 -8.01
C ALA A 93 -16.51 -12.29 -9.24
N PRO A 94 -17.23 -13.01 -10.13
CA PRO A 94 -16.62 -13.68 -11.29
C PRO A 94 -15.84 -12.76 -12.24
N GLU A 95 -16.25 -11.51 -12.33
CA GLU A 95 -15.55 -10.48 -13.08
C GLU A 95 -14.23 -10.04 -12.42
N VAL A 96 -14.13 -10.11 -11.07
CA VAL A 96 -12.96 -9.68 -10.28
C VAL A 96 -11.97 -10.82 -10.08
N ALA A 97 -12.47 -12.02 -9.75
CA ALA A 97 -11.62 -13.17 -9.43
C ALA A 97 -12.23 -14.49 -9.93
N TYR A 98 -11.39 -15.50 -10.04
CA TYR A 98 -11.82 -16.85 -10.41
C TYR A 98 -11.19 -17.89 -9.48
N ASN A 99 -11.90 -19.01 -9.33
CA ASN A 99 -11.39 -20.14 -8.56
C ASN A 99 -10.33 -20.86 -9.39
N LYS A 100 -9.08 -20.80 -8.94
CA LYS A 100 -7.94 -21.44 -9.61
C LYS A 100 -7.86 -22.94 -9.29
N SER A 101 -8.15 -23.30 -8.04
CA SER A 101 -8.00 -24.68 -7.57
C SER A 101 -8.60 -24.83 -6.17
N LYS A 102 -9.50 -25.79 -5.95
CA LYS A 102 -10.15 -26.02 -4.64
C LYS A 102 -10.76 -24.72 -4.11
N ASN A 103 -10.22 -24.20 -3.02
CA ASN A 103 -10.66 -22.97 -2.35
C ASN A 103 -9.71 -21.79 -2.60
N ILE A 104 -8.80 -21.90 -3.57
CA ILE A 104 -7.83 -20.86 -3.92
C ILE A 104 -8.38 -20.01 -5.05
N TRP A 105 -8.62 -18.75 -4.75
CA TRP A 105 -9.03 -17.74 -5.71
C TRP A 105 -7.85 -16.85 -6.10
N VAL A 106 -7.87 -16.34 -7.31
CA VAL A 106 -6.91 -15.37 -7.83
C VAL A 106 -7.67 -14.31 -8.63
N LEU A 107 -7.13 -13.10 -8.67
CA LEU A 107 -7.72 -12.03 -9.46
C LEU A 107 -7.72 -12.40 -10.95
N GLN A 108 -8.77 -11.96 -11.66
CA GLN A 108 -8.75 -11.95 -13.13
C GLN A 108 -7.53 -11.15 -13.61
N PRO A 109 -6.89 -11.51 -14.72
CA PRO A 109 -5.65 -10.87 -15.17
C PRO A 109 -5.72 -9.35 -15.21
N VAL A 110 -6.80 -8.77 -15.73
CA VAL A 110 -7.00 -7.33 -15.78
C VAL A 110 -7.09 -6.72 -14.38
N TYR A 111 -7.79 -7.36 -13.45
CA TYR A 111 -7.87 -6.92 -12.07
C TYR A 111 -6.58 -7.10 -11.29
N ALA A 112 -5.75 -8.08 -11.65
CA ALA A 112 -4.42 -8.24 -11.06
C ALA A 112 -3.50 -7.05 -11.41
N VAL A 113 -3.50 -6.59 -12.68
CA VAL A 113 -2.77 -5.39 -13.10
C VAL A 113 -3.37 -4.15 -12.43
N TYR A 114 -4.70 -3.97 -12.51
CA TYR A 114 -5.40 -2.86 -11.90
C TYR A 114 -5.08 -2.74 -10.41
N TYR A 115 -5.17 -3.83 -9.67
CA TYR A 115 -4.92 -3.86 -8.22
C TYR A 115 -3.45 -3.59 -7.87
N THR A 116 -2.50 -4.04 -8.71
CA THR A 116 -1.08 -3.73 -8.55
C THR A 116 -0.82 -2.23 -8.69
N MET A 117 -1.42 -1.58 -9.69
CA MET A 117 -1.32 -0.13 -9.89
C MET A 117 -2.04 0.65 -8.77
N LEU A 118 -3.23 0.20 -8.37
CA LEU A 118 -3.98 0.78 -7.24
C LEU A 118 -3.16 0.72 -5.95
N HIS A 119 -2.51 -0.39 -5.69
CA HIS A 119 -1.65 -0.57 -4.51
C HIS A 119 -0.43 0.37 -4.52
N LEU A 120 0.17 0.63 -5.69
CA LEU A 120 1.20 1.66 -5.83
C LEU A 120 0.66 3.03 -5.41
N LEU A 121 -0.52 3.42 -5.87
CA LEU A 121 -1.15 4.69 -5.49
C LEU A 121 -1.51 4.72 -4.00
N HIS A 122 -1.97 3.60 -3.44
CA HIS A 122 -2.20 3.47 -2.00
C HIS A 122 -0.91 3.74 -1.22
N HIS A 123 0.22 3.19 -1.65
CA HIS A 123 1.53 3.45 -1.03
C HIS A 123 1.96 4.92 -1.14
N ILE A 124 1.74 5.58 -2.27
CA ILE A 124 1.98 7.03 -2.41
C ILE A 124 1.18 7.81 -1.36
N LYS A 125 -0.06 7.40 -1.07
CA LYS A 125 -0.91 8.05 -0.06
C LYS A 125 -0.54 7.71 1.38
N THR A 126 0.11 6.57 1.63
CA THR A 126 0.23 6.03 3.00
C THR A 126 1.65 5.94 3.52
N GLY A 127 2.62 5.59 2.72
CA GLY A 127 3.98 5.31 3.20
C GLY A 127 5.10 5.66 2.23
N GLY A 128 4.76 5.92 0.98
CA GLY A 128 5.68 6.10 -0.13
C GLY A 128 5.79 4.86 -1.00
N ALA A 129 5.84 5.07 -2.31
CA ALA A 129 6.02 4.03 -3.32
C ALA A 129 7.45 4.05 -3.86
N GLY A 130 7.92 2.93 -4.37
CA GLY A 130 9.25 2.79 -4.96
C GLY A 130 9.24 2.17 -6.36
N VAL A 131 10.40 2.22 -7.02
CA VAL A 131 10.57 1.78 -8.41
C VAL A 131 10.15 0.32 -8.62
N ARG A 132 10.32 -0.56 -7.61
CA ARG A 132 9.91 -1.97 -7.69
C ARG A 132 8.45 -2.14 -8.05
N MET A 133 7.57 -1.23 -7.61
CA MET A 133 6.14 -1.34 -7.88
C MET A 133 5.80 -1.03 -9.35
N LEU A 134 6.60 -0.22 -10.03
CA LEU A 134 6.51 -0.04 -11.49
C LEU A 134 6.96 -1.32 -12.22
N LEU A 135 8.03 -1.98 -11.74
CA LEU A 135 8.50 -3.24 -12.30
C LEU A 135 7.43 -4.34 -12.17
N ASP A 136 6.72 -4.41 -11.04
CA ASP A 136 5.60 -5.34 -10.87
C ASP A 136 4.52 -5.13 -11.97
N THR A 137 4.17 -3.88 -12.26
CA THR A 137 3.21 -3.52 -13.33
C THR A 137 3.74 -3.88 -14.72
N ASP A 138 5.00 -3.52 -15.01
CA ASP A 138 5.66 -3.83 -16.30
C ASP A 138 5.64 -5.34 -16.59
N LEU A 139 6.06 -6.14 -15.63
CA LEU A 139 6.15 -7.60 -15.82
C LEU A 139 4.80 -8.26 -16.05
N LEU A 140 3.74 -7.78 -15.38
CA LEU A 140 2.39 -8.26 -15.64
C LEU A 140 1.93 -7.90 -17.06
N LEU A 141 2.18 -6.65 -17.51
CA LEU A 141 1.81 -6.19 -18.85
C LEU A 141 2.66 -6.82 -19.95
N ARG A 142 3.92 -7.18 -19.69
CA ARG A 142 4.74 -7.96 -20.64
C ARG A 142 4.21 -9.36 -20.88
N LYS A 143 3.61 -9.99 -19.88
CA LYS A 143 2.94 -11.28 -20.07
C LYS A 143 1.75 -11.20 -20.99
N ASP A 144 0.96 -10.15 -20.88
CA ASP A 144 -0.20 -9.90 -21.73
C ASP A 144 -0.41 -8.39 -21.93
N PRO A 145 0.19 -7.82 -22.99
CA PRO A 145 0.05 -6.40 -23.28
C PRO A 145 -1.40 -5.97 -23.59
N THR A 146 -2.27 -6.90 -23.98
CA THR A 146 -3.69 -6.59 -24.31
C THR A 146 -4.50 -6.18 -23.09
N LEU A 147 -3.97 -6.38 -21.87
CA LEU A 147 -4.59 -5.92 -20.63
C LEU A 147 -4.50 -4.39 -20.44
N ALA A 148 -3.53 -3.70 -21.07
CA ALA A 148 -3.34 -2.28 -20.85
C ALA A 148 -4.58 -1.43 -21.19
N PRO A 149 -5.25 -1.56 -22.36
CA PRO A 149 -6.48 -0.83 -22.63
C PRO A 149 -7.62 -1.19 -21.66
N GLN A 150 -7.75 -2.45 -21.27
CA GLN A 150 -8.77 -2.90 -20.32
C GLN A 150 -8.55 -2.30 -18.91
N VAL A 151 -7.30 -2.17 -18.50
CA VAL A 151 -6.94 -1.53 -17.23
C VAL A 151 -7.25 -0.04 -17.25
N LEU A 152 -7.02 0.64 -18.38
CA LEU A 152 -7.40 2.04 -18.55
C LEU A 152 -8.92 2.23 -18.48
N GLU A 153 -9.72 1.32 -19.04
CA GLU A 153 -11.18 1.33 -18.89
C GLU A 153 -11.61 1.20 -17.41
N LEU A 154 -10.99 0.30 -16.66
CA LEU A 154 -11.25 0.20 -15.22
C LEU A 154 -10.80 1.48 -14.47
N ALA A 155 -9.70 2.09 -14.89
CA ALA A 155 -9.20 3.34 -14.31
C ALA A 155 -10.19 4.49 -14.57
N GLU A 156 -10.73 4.62 -15.79
CA GLU A 156 -11.77 5.60 -16.12
C GLU A 156 -13.02 5.39 -15.25
N ARG A 157 -13.53 4.17 -15.17
CA ARG A 157 -14.70 3.82 -14.34
C ARG A 157 -14.49 4.11 -12.86
N SER A 158 -13.26 4.10 -12.38
CA SER A 158 -12.90 4.42 -10.98
C SER A 158 -12.45 5.86 -10.77
N GLY A 159 -12.39 6.70 -11.81
CA GLY A 159 -11.91 8.08 -11.74
C GLY A 159 -10.40 8.17 -11.44
N LEU A 160 -9.63 7.20 -11.92
CA LEU A 160 -8.17 7.09 -11.68
C LEU A 160 -7.37 7.12 -13.00
N GLU A 161 -7.96 7.52 -14.09
CA GLU A 161 -7.34 7.48 -15.42
C GLU A 161 -6.04 8.27 -15.51
N ARG A 162 -5.99 9.47 -14.90
CA ARG A 162 -4.78 10.30 -14.85
C ARG A 162 -3.67 9.63 -14.05
N SER A 163 -4.00 9.10 -12.88
CA SER A 163 -3.05 8.40 -12.01
C SER A 163 -2.47 7.14 -12.68
N PHE A 164 -3.32 6.35 -13.32
CA PHE A 164 -2.90 5.16 -14.06
C PHE A 164 -2.13 5.53 -15.32
N GLY A 165 -2.52 6.60 -15.99
CA GLY A 165 -1.78 7.16 -17.11
C GLY A 165 -0.33 7.52 -16.73
N CYS A 166 -0.09 8.17 -15.58
CA CYS A 166 1.26 8.45 -15.06
C CYS A 166 2.07 7.16 -14.84
N ILE A 167 1.46 6.14 -14.23
CA ILE A 167 2.14 4.85 -14.01
C ILE A 167 2.55 4.22 -15.34
N LEU A 168 1.63 4.16 -16.31
CA LEU A 168 1.90 3.57 -17.63
C LEU A 168 2.91 4.40 -18.42
N ALA A 169 2.88 5.73 -18.33
CA ALA A 169 3.87 6.61 -18.94
C ALA A 169 5.27 6.32 -18.41
N LEU A 170 5.44 6.17 -17.09
CA LEU A 170 6.73 5.80 -16.50
C LEU A 170 7.15 4.38 -16.86
N CYS A 171 6.23 3.41 -16.86
CA CYS A 171 6.52 2.06 -17.33
C CYS A 171 7.01 2.08 -18.78
N LYS A 172 6.40 2.86 -19.66
CA LYS A 172 6.85 3.01 -21.05
C LYS A 172 8.20 3.71 -21.15
N GLN A 173 8.38 4.81 -20.43
CA GLN A 173 9.59 5.62 -20.51
C GLN A 173 10.82 4.94 -19.90
N TRP A 174 10.69 4.27 -18.76
CA TRP A 174 11.82 3.72 -18.01
C TRP A 174 12.08 2.25 -18.29
N LEU A 175 11.04 1.49 -18.64
CA LEU A 175 11.11 0.04 -18.78
C LEU A 175 10.80 -0.44 -20.20
N ASP A 176 10.42 0.47 -21.11
CA ASP A 176 9.96 0.15 -22.48
C ASP A 176 8.82 -0.90 -22.50
N THR A 177 7.89 -0.75 -21.56
CA THR A 177 6.71 -1.63 -21.46
C THR A 177 5.93 -1.64 -22.77
N PRO A 178 5.56 -2.80 -23.33
CA PRO A 178 4.77 -2.88 -24.54
C PRO A 178 3.33 -2.45 -24.26
N LEU A 179 2.92 -1.28 -24.78
CA LEU A 179 1.57 -0.75 -24.62
C LEU A 179 0.92 -0.64 -26.00
N PRO A 180 -0.08 -1.51 -26.33
CA PRO A 180 -0.77 -1.50 -27.61
C PRO A 180 -1.85 -0.42 -27.72
N CYS A 181 -1.95 0.46 -26.74
CA CYS A 181 -2.90 1.57 -26.69
C CYS A 181 -2.20 2.90 -26.44
N SER A 182 -2.90 3.99 -26.77
CA SER A 182 -2.45 5.32 -26.38
C SER A 182 -2.63 5.50 -24.86
N VAL A 183 -1.56 5.91 -24.19
CA VAL A 183 -1.67 6.39 -22.80
C VAL A 183 -2.34 7.76 -22.82
N PRO A 184 -3.26 8.08 -21.89
CA PRO A 184 -3.86 9.39 -21.79
C PRO A 184 -2.80 10.49 -21.85
N ALA A 185 -3.05 11.54 -22.64
CA ALA A 185 -2.15 12.67 -22.75
C ALA A 185 -2.08 13.39 -21.39
N LEU A 186 -0.89 13.38 -20.79
CA LEU A 186 -0.62 14.02 -19.52
C LEU A 186 0.39 15.14 -19.72
N ASP A 187 0.26 16.17 -18.89
CA ASP A 187 1.27 17.21 -18.82
C ASP A 187 2.61 16.65 -18.38
N THR A 188 3.67 16.99 -19.10
CA THR A 188 5.04 16.52 -18.82
C THR A 188 5.45 16.83 -17.39
N ASP A 189 5.11 18.01 -16.86
CA ASP A 189 5.42 18.43 -15.50
C ASP A 189 4.77 17.52 -14.45
N THR A 190 3.50 17.10 -14.68
CA THR A 190 2.80 16.13 -13.82
C THR A 190 3.52 14.77 -13.79
N VAL A 191 3.94 14.26 -14.95
CA VAL A 191 4.67 12.98 -15.05
C VAL A 191 6.04 13.08 -14.35
N GLU A 192 6.77 14.19 -14.54
CA GLU A 192 8.06 14.43 -13.89
C GLU A 192 7.94 14.53 -12.37
N LYS A 193 6.93 15.21 -11.85
CA LYS A 193 6.66 15.27 -10.41
C LYS A 193 6.33 13.89 -9.84
N PHE A 194 5.51 13.12 -10.54
CA PHE A 194 5.19 11.74 -10.14
C PHE A 194 6.44 10.86 -10.15
N ALA A 195 7.28 10.96 -11.19
CA ALA A 195 8.58 10.31 -11.30
C ALA A 195 9.49 10.66 -10.11
N ALA A 196 9.57 11.93 -9.74
CA ALA A 196 10.38 12.38 -8.60
C ALA A 196 9.88 11.80 -7.26
N VAL A 197 8.57 11.63 -7.08
CA VAL A 197 7.99 10.95 -5.90
C VAL A 197 8.41 9.48 -5.85
N ILE A 198 8.32 8.75 -6.97
CA ILE A 198 8.72 7.34 -7.05
C ILE A 198 10.23 7.17 -6.80
N LEU A 199 11.06 7.99 -7.45
CA LEU A 199 12.53 7.95 -7.26
C LEU A 199 12.93 8.31 -5.83
N GLY A 200 12.27 9.31 -5.24
CA GLY A 200 12.46 9.69 -3.84
C GLY A 200 12.13 8.59 -2.84
N GLY A 201 11.24 7.65 -3.20
CA GLY A 201 10.93 6.44 -2.44
C GLY A 201 12.01 5.36 -2.52
N GLY A 202 12.94 5.45 -3.47
CA GLY A 202 13.94 4.41 -3.72
C GLY A 202 13.33 3.12 -4.26
N VAL A 203 13.93 1.99 -3.91
CA VAL A 203 13.46 0.68 -4.42
C VAL A 203 12.12 0.26 -3.81
N PHE A 204 11.97 0.45 -2.49
CA PHE A 204 10.87 -0.10 -1.69
C PHE A 204 9.89 0.95 -1.13
N GLY A 205 10.03 2.21 -1.49
CA GLY A 205 9.15 3.27 -0.99
C GLY A 205 9.55 3.86 0.37
N HIS A 206 10.62 3.38 0.97
CA HIS A 206 11.08 3.80 2.32
C HIS A 206 12.26 4.80 2.27
N GLY A 207 12.37 5.57 1.19
CA GLY A 207 13.42 6.59 1.03
C GLY A 207 13.42 7.60 2.20
N ASN A 208 14.60 8.16 2.49
CA ASN A 208 14.81 9.09 3.60
C ASN A 208 13.82 10.27 3.57
N GLY A 209 12.94 10.34 4.57
CA GLY A 209 12.00 11.43 4.77
C GLY A 209 10.59 11.23 4.21
N ASN A 210 10.33 10.22 3.37
CA ASN A 210 9.00 10.01 2.77
C ASN A 210 7.90 9.81 3.81
N THR A 211 8.14 9.06 4.88
CA THR A 211 7.14 8.83 5.95
C THR A 211 6.69 10.15 6.59
N GLY A 212 7.62 11.06 6.88
CA GLY A 212 7.28 12.37 7.44
C GLY A 212 6.59 13.28 6.41
N ALA A 213 6.98 13.21 5.14
CA ALA A 213 6.36 13.94 4.04
C ALA A 213 4.90 13.51 3.82
N VAL A 214 4.65 12.21 3.75
CA VAL A 214 3.31 11.61 3.65
C VAL A 214 2.46 12.01 4.85
N PHE A 215 3.00 11.92 6.07
CA PHE A 215 2.27 12.28 7.27
C PHE A 215 1.84 13.75 7.25
N LEU A 216 2.73 14.67 6.87
CA LEU A 216 2.42 16.08 6.76
C LEU A 216 1.42 16.38 5.61
N ALA A 217 1.57 15.73 4.47
CA ALA A 217 0.66 15.88 3.33
C ALA A 217 -0.76 15.45 3.70
N ARG A 218 -0.93 14.33 4.41
CA ARG A 218 -2.23 13.86 4.93
C ARG A 218 -2.86 14.86 5.91
N GLN A 219 -2.07 15.44 6.81
CA GLN A 219 -2.59 16.44 7.75
C GLN A 219 -3.06 17.71 7.03
N LYS A 220 -2.32 18.17 6.02
CA LYS A 220 -2.72 19.31 5.21
C LYS A 220 -4.00 19.06 4.42
N ALA A 221 -4.14 17.87 3.84
CA ALA A 221 -5.35 17.46 3.11
C ALA A 221 -6.58 17.40 4.06
N ALA A 222 -6.40 16.92 5.28
CA ALA A 222 -7.49 16.81 6.26
C ALA A 222 -7.96 18.16 6.84
N ASP A 223 -7.02 19.11 7.05
CA ASP A 223 -7.31 20.38 7.74
C ASP A 223 -7.66 21.53 6.78
N GLY A 224 -7.42 21.39 5.47
CA GLY A 224 -7.69 22.41 4.45
C GLY A 224 -6.95 23.76 4.65
N SER A 225 -6.04 23.84 5.64
CA SER A 225 -5.44 25.09 6.08
C SER A 225 -3.91 25.09 6.05
N LYS A 226 -3.34 26.25 5.71
CA LYS A 226 -1.87 26.50 5.70
C LYS A 226 -1.36 27.10 7.02
N THR A 227 -2.02 26.87 8.15
CA THR A 227 -1.69 27.54 9.41
C THR A 227 -0.52 26.88 10.15
N PRO A 228 0.28 27.63 10.95
CA PRO A 228 1.31 27.08 11.82
C PRO A 228 0.74 26.07 12.84
N PHE A 229 -0.55 26.15 13.15
CA PHE A 229 -1.27 25.23 14.01
C PHE A 229 -1.33 23.81 13.42
N THR A 230 -1.50 23.66 12.09
CA THR A 230 -1.48 22.35 11.41
C THR A 230 -0.17 21.61 11.63
N ARG A 231 0.97 22.32 11.62
CA ARG A 231 2.29 21.72 11.89
C ARG A 231 2.43 21.24 13.33
N LEU A 232 1.92 22.03 14.27
CA LEU A 232 1.95 21.65 15.69
C LEU A 232 1.10 20.41 15.96
N VAL A 233 -0.08 20.35 15.37
CA VAL A 233 -0.96 19.15 15.43
C VAL A 233 -0.29 17.95 14.77
N ALA A 234 0.34 18.13 13.62
CA ALA A 234 1.07 17.05 12.93
C ALA A 234 2.24 16.54 13.80
N LEU A 235 3.01 17.46 14.40
CA LEU A 235 4.10 17.11 15.30
C LEU A 235 3.58 16.35 16.53
N PHE A 236 2.50 16.83 17.14
CA PHE A 236 1.87 16.17 18.29
C PHE A 236 1.41 14.77 17.94
N ARG A 237 0.67 14.59 16.84
CA ARG A 237 0.20 13.27 16.38
C ARG A 237 1.33 12.34 15.95
N TYR A 238 2.44 12.88 15.44
CA TYR A 238 3.65 12.11 15.16
C TYR A 238 4.32 11.58 16.44
N CYS A 239 4.43 12.45 17.45
CA CYS A 239 5.03 12.08 18.74
C CYS A 239 4.12 11.14 19.54
N PHE A 240 2.81 11.39 19.50
CA PHE A 240 1.78 10.69 20.26
C PHE A 240 0.73 10.06 19.31
N PRO A 241 1.09 9.03 18.54
CA PRO A 241 0.13 8.35 17.67
C PRO A 241 -0.95 7.64 18.48
N LYS A 242 -2.05 7.26 17.80
CA LYS A 242 -3.19 6.57 18.43
C LYS A 242 -2.76 5.27 19.10
N ALA A 243 -3.52 4.85 20.11
CA ALA A 243 -3.26 3.64 20.90
C ALA A 243 -3.16 2.37 20.03
N ASP A 244 -3.99 2.25 18.99
CA ASP A 244 -3.98 1.10 18.07
C ASP A 244 -2.65 0.99 17.32
N TYR A 245 -2.16 2.10 16.79
CA TYR A 245 -0.83 2.16 16.15
C TYR A 245 0.29 1.83 17.14
N MET A 246 0.16 2.29 18.40
CA MET A 246 1.12 1.96 19.46
C MET A 246 1.08 0.48 19.82
N ALA A 247 -0.11 -0.13 19.89
CA ALA A 247 -0.28 -1.56 20.12
C ALA A 247 0.33 -2.41 19.00
N TYR A 248 0.24 -1.93 17.74
CA TYR A 248 0.94 -2.55 16.62
C TYR A 248 2.47 -2.54 16.81
N GLN A 249 3.05 -1.42 17.19
CA GLN A 249 4.50 -1.31 17.42
C GLN A 249 4.99 -1.98 18.70
N PHE A 250 4.14 -2.04 19.71
CA PHE A 250 4.44 -2.54 21.07
C PHE A 250 3.35 -3.54 21.50
N PRO A 251 3.43 -4.81 21.07
CA PRO A 251 2.38 -5.82 21.29
C PRO A 251 1.97 -6.06 22.77
N TYR A 252 2.82 -5.68 23.73
CA TYR A 252 2.48 -5.77 25.15
C TYR A 252 1.27 -4.89 25.53
N LEU A 253 0.99 -3.83 24.75
CA LEU A 253 -0.18 -2.96 24.95
C LEU A 253 -1.51 -3.68 24.71
N ILE A 254 -1.54 -4.74 23.91
CA ILE A 254 -2.73 -5.56 23.67
C ILE A 254 -3.20 -6.19 25.00
N ARG A 255 -2.24 -6.65 25.82
CA ARG A 255 -2.52 -7.26 27.12
C ARG A 255 -2.62 -6.25 28.26
N GLN A 256 -1.91 -5.13 28.15
CA GLN A 256 -1.78 -4.13 29.21
C GLN A 256 -1.89 -2.70 28.63
N PRO A 257 -3.08 -2.24 28.25
CA PRO A 257 -3.29 -0.91 27.64
C PRO A 257 -2.86 0.25 28.55
N CYS A 258 -2.87 0.08 29.86
CA CYS A 258 -2.42 1.07 30.84
C CYS A 258 -0.94 1.44 30.71
N LEU A 259 -0.13 0.61 30.05
CA LEU A 259 1.29 0.90 29.78
C LEU A 259 1.51 1.84 28.57
N LEU A 260 0.46 2.40 27.98
CA LEU A 260 0.56 3.34 26.87
C LEU A 260 1.54 4.51 27.11
N PRO A 261 1.59 5.18 28.29
CA PRO A 261 2.59 6.20 28.57
C PRO A 261 4.04 5.69 28.49
N PHE A 262 4.29 4.47 28.98
CA PHE A 262 5.61 3.82 28.89
C PHE A 262 5.95 3.46 27.44
N ALA A 263 4.99 3.08 26.63
CA ALA A 263 5.20 2.81 25.23
C ALA A 263 5.60 4.08 24.44
N TYR A 264 5.06 5.24 24.77
CA TYR A 264 5.52 6.50 24.19
C TYR A 264 6.96 6.82 24.57
N LEU A 265 7.33 6.62 25.83
CA LEU A 265 8.72 6.79 26.30
C LEU A 265 9.65 5.80 25.59
N HIS A 266 9.26 4.53 25.49
CA HIS A 266 10.01 3.48 24.77
C HIS A 266 10.20 3.85 23.29
N ARG A 267 9.12 4.32 22.61
CA ARG A 267 9.17 4.79 21.22
C ARG A 267 10.15 5.96 21.08
N PHE A 268 10.11 6.91 22.00
CA PHE A 268 11.00 8.06 22.00
C PHE A 268 12.48 7.64 22.16
N CYS A 269 12.78 6.80 23.13
CA CYS A 269 14.13 6.24 23.31
C CYS A 269 14.60 5.47 22.07
N ARG A 270 13.75 4.62 21.49
CA ARG A 270 14.06 3.88 20.25
C ARG A 270 14.30 4.83 19.07
N GLY A 271 13.56 5.94 18.97
CA GLY A 271 13.75 6.98 17.98
C GLY A 271 15.09 7.70 18.12
N LEU A 272 15.52 7.98 19.35
CA LEU A 272 16.78 8.66 19.63
C LEU A 272 18.01 7.75 19.42
N PHE A 273 17.94 6.49 19.84
CA PHE A 273 19.12 5.63 19.89
C PHE A 273 19.23 4.68 18.68
N ARG A 274 18.12 4.15 18.19
CA ARG A 274 18.12 3.13 17.12
C ARG A 274 17.70 3.66 15.75
N ASN A 275 16.76 4.63 15.70
CA ASN A 275 16.18 5.14 14.46
C ASN A 275 16.45 6.65 14.28
N ARG A 276 17.61 7.13 14.72
CA ARG A 276 17.94 8.56 14.79
C ARG A 276 17.79 9.28 13.45
N THR A 277 18.31 8.70 12.38
CA THR A 277 18.25 9.27 11.03
C THR A 277 16.81 9.37 10.51
N HIS A 278 16.02 8.33 10.68
CA HIS A 278 14.60 8.30 10.30
C HIS A 278 13.76 9.30 11.10
N SER A 279 13.97 9.37 12.41
CA SER A 279 13.24 10.29 13.28
C SER A 279 13.59 11.75 12.96
N ALA A 280 14.86 12.06 12.72
CA ALA A 280 15.32 13.38 12.34
C ALA A 280 14.75 13.82 10.99
N ALA A 281 14.78 12.94 9.99
CA ALA A 281 14.22 13.21 8.66
C ALA A 281 12.69 13.47 8.72
N ALA A 282 11.95 12.66 9.50
CA ALA A 282 10.52 12.85 9.69
C ALA A 282 10.19 14.19 10.39
N LEU A 283 10.94 14.55 11.43
CA LEU A 283 10.77 15.82 12.13
C LEU A 283 11.10 17.02 11.23
N GLN A 284 12.15 16.94 10.42
CA GLN A 284 12.50 17.98 9.45
C GLN A 284 11.41 18.14 8.38
N ALA A 285 10.82 17.04 7.92
CA ALA A 285 9.70 17.06 6.98
C ALA A 285 8.48 17.77 7.58
N ILE A 286 8.11 17.45 8.83
CA ILE A 286 7.01 18.09 9.55
C ILE A 286 7.29 19.58 9.79
N ALA A 287 8.53 19.94 10.09
CA ALA A 287 8.95 21.35 10.27
C ALA A 287 8.87 22.18 8.98
N GLY A 288 8.54 21.58 7.84
CA GLY A 288 8.32 22.29 6.58
C GLY A 288 9.58 22.67 5.82
N LYS A 289 10.71 22.05 6.15
CA LYS A 289 11.99 22.21 5.45
C LYS A 289 12.20 21.16 4.34
N ASN A 290 11.21 20.29 4.10
CA ASN A 290 11.31 19.20 3.14
C ASN A 290 10.49 19.50 1.89
N GLN A 291 11.16 19.63 0.76
CA GLN A 291 10.55 19.82 -0.56
C GLN A 291 9.68 18.62 -0.98
N GLY A 292 10.01 17.41 -0.51
CA GLY A 292 9.26 16.20 -0.82
C GLY A 292 7.81 16.22 -0.35
N ALA A 293 7.50 16.86 0.80
CA ALA A 293 6.12 17.00 1.27
C ALA A 293 5.28 17.94 0.40
N ALA A 294 5.89 19.00 -0.13
CA ALA A 294 5.23 19.91 -1.04
C ALA A 294 4.95 19.23 -2.40
N LEU A 295 5.95 18.54 -2.92
CA LEU A 295 5.85 17.77 -4.16
C LEU A 295 4.76 16.69 -4.08
N LEU A 296 4.74 15.92 -2.98
CA LEU A 296 3.74 14.88 -2.76
C LEU A 296 2.31 15.46 -2.72
N HIS A 297 2.13 16.60 -2.07
CA HIS A 297 0.84 17.28 -2.03
C HIS A 297 0.40 17.79 -3.42
N GLN A 298 1.35 18.27 -4.24
CA GLN A 298 1.06 18.66 -5.62
C GLN A 298 0.62 17.45 -6.46
N VAL A 299 1.37 16.34 -6.38
CA VAL A 299 1.02 15.10 -7.07
C VAL A 299 -0.38 14.59 -6.67
N TRP A 300 -0.72 14.65 -5.38
CA TRP A 300 -2.07 14.24 -4.95
C TRP A 300 -3.17 15.13 -5.56
N ALA A 301 -2.94 16.45 -5.59
CA ALA A 301 -3.92 17.38 -6.15
C ALA A 301 -4.05 17.25 -7.67
N GLU A 302 -2.95 16.99 -8.39
CA GLU A 302 -2.93 16.86 -9.85
C GLU A 302 -3.48 15.52 -10.33
N LEU A 303 -3.43 14.49 -9.49
CA LEU A 303 -3.86 13.12 -9.80
C LEU A 303 -5.17 12.71 -9.11
N ASP A 304 -5.82 13.63 -8.42
CA ASP A 304 -7.09 13.41 -7.70
C ASP A 304 -6.99 12.26 -6.66
N LEU A 305 -5.85 12.19 -5.96
CA LEU A 305 -5.51 11.14 -4.98
C LEU A 305 -5.90 11.52 -3.55
#